data_0498b373338df8b45c8c5e9687343d7d
#
_entry.id   0498b373338df8b45c8c5e9687343d7d
#
_cell.length_a   1.000
_cell.length_b   1.000
_cell.length_c   1.000
_cell.angle_alpha   90.00
_cell.angle_beta   90.00
_cell.angle_gamma   90.00
#
_symmetry.space_group_name_H-M   'P 1'
#
loop_
_entity.id
_entity.type
_entity.pdbx_description
1 polymer ?
#
loop_
_entity_poly.entity_id
_entity_poly.type
_entity_poly.pdbx_seq_one_letter_code
_entity_poly.pdbx_strand_id
1 'polypeptide(L)' 'MVLFHMIFLLGEDDTTLYIHERYKDSEATLEHMKNVGNLLPAFIGCVDLEPITIIGNCSTELKHAWEAFGAKHVKIFNCL' A
#
# COMPACT_ATOMS: atom_id res chain seq x y z
N MET A 1 -13.83 6.49 -8.53
CA MET A 1 -12.75 5.57 -8.23
C MET A 1 -11.52 6.33 -7.78
N VAL A 2 -10.97 5.95 -6.66
CA VAL A 2 -9.89 6.68 -6.01
C VAL A 2 -8.52 6.09 -6.23
N LEU A 3 -8.45 4.81 -6.60
CA LEU A 3 -7.19 4.15 -6.94
C LEU A 3 -6.76 4.57 -8.34
N PHE A 4 -5.60 5.22 -8.42
CA PHE A 4 -5.08 5.71 -9.68
C PHE A 4 -4.48 4.60 -10.55
N HIS A 5 -3.79 3.65 -9.92
CA HIS A 5 -3.06 2.62 -10.65
C HIS A 5 -2.68 1.47 -9.73
N MET A 6 -2.80 0.25 -10.21
CA MET A 6 -2.38 -0.94 -9.47
C MET A 6 -1.75 -1.95 -10.41
N ILE A 7 -0.57 -2.45 -10.05
CA ILE A 7 0.12 -3.49 -10.79
C ILE A 7 0.40 -4.67 -9.87
N PHE A 8 0.11 -5.86 -10.35
CA PHE A 8 0.46 -7.10 -9.68
C PHE A 8 1.64 -7.73 -10.42
N LEU A 9 2.73 -7.98 -9.70
CA LEU A 9 3.95 -8.55 -10.25
C LEU A 9 4.29 -9.84 -9.51
N LEU A 10 4.63 -10.89 -10.27
CA LEU A 10 5.03 -12.16 -9.67
C LEU A 10 6.54 -12.26 -9.68
N GLY A 11 7.12 -12.64 -8.54
CA GLY A 11 8.56 -12.85 -8.42
C GLY A 11 9.02 -14.07 -9.20
N GLU A 12 10.32 -14.16 -9.45
CA GLU A 12 10.91 -15.30 -10.17
C GLU A 12 10.75 -16.62 -9.41
N ASP A 13 10.52 -16.54 -8.10
CA ASP A 13 10.26 -17.71 -7.26
C ASP A 13 8.84 -18.29 -7.44
N ASP A 14 7.99 -17.61 -8.23
CA ASP A 14 6.60 -17.96 -8.48
C ASP A 14 5.73 -17.99 -7.22
N THR A 15 6.22 -17.49 -6.10
CA THR A 15 5.50 -17.48 -4.83
C THR A 15 5.36 -16.10 -4.21
N THR A 16 6.23 -15.16 -4.56
CA THR A 16 6.18 -13.79 -4.04
C THR A 16 5.39 -12.89 -4.96
N LEU A 17 4.33 -12.30 -4.43
CA LEU A 17 3.50 -11.34 -5.16
C LEU A 17 3.86 -9.92 -4.73
N TYR A 18 4.20 -9.09 -5.70
CA TYR A 18 4.45 -7.67 -5.47
C TYR A 18 3.23 -6.88 -5.93
N ILE A 19 2.73 -6.01 -5.07
CA ILE A 19 1.61 -5.15 -5.40
C ILE A 19 2.11 -3.71 -5.35
N HIS A 20 2.03 -3.04 -6.50
CA HIS A 20 2.41 -1.64 -6.63
C HIS A 20 1.17 -0.81 -6.87
N GLU A 21 0.84 0.09 -5.95
CA GLU A 21 -0.36 0.91 -6.00
C GLU A 21 0.02 2.38 -6.02
N ARG A 22 -0.66 3.13 -6.87
CA ARG A 22 -0.52 4.59 -6.94
C ARG A 22 -1.85 5.23 -6.67
N TYR A 23 -1.84 6.28 -5.89
CA TYR A 23 -3.04 7.03 -5.52
C TYR A 23 -2.86 8.49 -5.87
N LYS A 24 -3.97 9.14 -6.16
CA LYS A 24 -3.98 10.57 -6.46
C LYS A 24 -3.46 11.39 -5.28
N ASP A 25 -3.89 11.05 -4.07
CA ASP A 25 -3.54 11.75 -2.84
C ASP A 25 -3.81 10.86 -1.62
N SER A 26 -3.55 11.39 -0.43
CA SER A 26 -3.77 10.65 0.82
C SER A 26 -5.24 10.33 1.07
N GLU A 27 -6.16 11.21 0.69
CA GLU A 27 -7.59 10.96 0.86
C GLU A 27 -8.05 9.77 0.01
N ALA A 28 -7.56 9.69 -1.23
CA ALA A 28 -7.87 8.57 -2.11
C ALA A 28 -7.38 7.25 -1.52
N THR A 29 -6.18 7.25 -0.92
CA THR A 29 -5.64 6.07 -0.26
C THR A 29 -6.48 5.65 0.92
N LEU A 30 -6.86 6.60 1.77
CA LEU A 30 -7.69 6.34 2.94
C LEU A 30 -9.07 5.77 2.55
N GLU A 31 -9.65 6.32 1.48
CA GLU A 31 -10.93 5.82 0.98
C GLU A 31 -10.81 4.39 0.48
N HIS A 32 -9.73 4.08 -0.24
CA HIS A 32 -9.47 2.71 -0.71
C HIS A 32 -9.31 1.75 0.47
N MET A 33 -8.54 2.13 1.48
CA MET A 33 -8.35 1.31 2.68
C MET A 33 -9.69 1.02 3.37
N LYS A 34 -10.55 2.02 3.43
CA LYS A 34 -11.89 1.86 4.00
C LYS A 34 -12.72 0.88 3.19
N ASN A 35 -12.68 0.99 1.87
CA ASN A 35 -13.46 0.14 0.97
C ASN A 35 -13.04 -1.32 1.01
N VAL A 36 -11.75 -1.60 1.19
CA VAL A 36 -11.22 -2.97 1.21
C VAL A 36 -11.05 -3.51 2.63
N GLY A 37 -11.33 -2.71 3.65
CA GLY A 37 -11.10 -3.09 5.05
C GLY A 37 -11.78 -4.39 5.45
N ASN A 38 -12.94 -4.69 4.89
CA ASN A 38 -13.67 -5.92 5.18
C ASN A 38 -13.00 -7.17 4.59
N LEU A 39 -12.18 -6.98 3.57
CA LEU A 39 -11.50 -8.09 2.87
C LEU A 39 -10.12 -8.36 3.42
N LEU A 40 -9.52 -7.39 4.12
CA LEU A 40 -8.15 -7.50 4.62
C LEU A 40 -7.91 -8.68 5.55
N PRO A 41 -8.77 -8.97 6.54
CA PRO A 41 -8.52 -10.10 7.43
C PRO A 41 -8.41 -11.43 6.70
N ALA A 42 -9.29 -11.65 5.72
CA ALA A 42 -9.27 -12.89 4.93
C ALA A 42 -8.02 -12.95 4.06
N PHE A 43 -7.63 -11.83 3.44
CA PHE A 43 -6.44 -11.76 2.60
C PHE A 43 -5.18 -12.02 3.42
N ILE A 44 -5.03 -11.37 4.56
CA ILE A 44 -3.87 -11.53 5.44
C ILE A 44 -3.77 -12.96 5.97
N GLY A 45 -4.90 -13.62 6.18
CA GLY A 45 -4.94 -15.01 6.60
C GLY A 45 -4.44 -16.00 5.55
N CYS A 46 -4.40 -15.59 4.28
CA CYS A 46 -3.98 -16.44 3.17
C CYS A 46 -2.53 -16.21 2.74
N VAL A 47 -1.90 -15.14 3.19
CA VAL A 47 -0.55 -14.75 2.75
C VAL A 47 0.30 -14.31 3.93
N ASP A 48 1.62 -14.39 3.76
CA ASP A 48 2.56 -13.80 4.70
C ASP A 48 2.85 -12.38 4.21
N LEU A 49 2.41 -11.39 4.97
CA LEU A 49 2.56 -10.00 4.58
C LEU A 49 3.98 -9.53 4.80
N GLU A 50 4.67 -9.18 3.70
CA GLU A 50 5.99 -8.58 3.75
C GLU A 50 5.90 -7.09 4.07
N PRO A 51 7.02 -6.43 4.43
CA PRO A 51 7.02 -5.02 4.76
C PRO A 51 6.43 -4.14 3.65
N ILE A 52 5.64 -3.16 4.06
CA ILE A 52 5.02 -2.20 3.16
C ILE A 52 5.87 -0.94 3.13
N THR A 53 6.14 -0.42 1.93
CA THR A 53 6.87 0.84 1.77
C THR A 53 5.95 1.87 1.15
N ILE A 54 5.85 3.02 1.78
CA ILE A 54 5.04 4.14 1.32
C ILE A 54 5.98 5.22 0.79
N ILE A 55 5.78 5.61 -0.47
CA ILE A 55 6.64 6.59 -1.14
C ILE A 55 5.86 7.89 -1.35
N GLY A 56 6.47 9.00 -0.94
CA GLY A 56 5.92 10.33 -1.15
C GLY A 56 5.43 10.99 0.13
N ASN A 57 4.67 12.06 -0.04
CA ASN A 57 4.17 12.85 1.07
C ASN A 57 2.79 12.32 1.49
N CYS A 58 2.71 11.82 2.70
CA CYS A 58 1.46 11.35 3.27
C CYS A 58 0.91 12.34 4.28
N SER A 59 -0.41 12.43 4.37
CA SER A 59 -1.05 13.15 5.47
C SER A 59 -0.73 12.45 6.79
N THR A 60 -0.82 13.19 7.88
CA THR A 60 -0.62 12.62 9.22
C THR A 60 -1.59 11.47 9.48
N GLU A 61 -2.85 11.63 9.06
CA GLU A 61 -3.86 10.60 9.21
C GLU A 61 -3.49 9.32 8.48
N LEU A 62 -3.01 9.43 7.25
CA LEU A 62 -2.60 8.28 6.46
C LEU A 62 -1.38 7.59 7.07
N LYS A 63 -0.41 8.35 7.57
CA LYS A 63 0.74 7.77 8.27
C LYS A 63 0.33 6.92 9.45
N HIS A 64 -0.60 7.43 10.27
CA HIS A 64 -1.12 6.69 11.41
C HIS A 64 -1.81 5.40 10.98
N ALA A 65 -2.58 5.45 9.90
CA ALA A 65 -3.26 4.27 9.39
C ALA A 65 -2.26 3.19 8.96
N TRP A 66 -1.19 3.58 8.27
CA TRP A 66 -0.18 2.62 7.80
C TRP A 66 0.75 2.13 8.91
N GLU A 67 0.95 2.91 9.96
CA GLU A 67 1.78 2.48 11.11
C GLU A 67 1.26 1.20 11.75
N ALA A 68 -0.05 0.99 11.73
CA ALA A 68 -0.65 -0.24 12.24
C ALA A 68 -0.18 -1.49 11.48
N PHE A 69 0.30 -1.33 10.25
CA PHE A 69 0.81 -2.41 9.42
C PHE A 69 2.34 -2.45 9.38
N GLY A 70 3.01 -1.62 10.19
CA GLY A 70 4.46 -1.57 10.21
C GLY A 70 5.06 -0.97 8.95
N ALA A 71 4.33 -0.14 8.24
CA ALA A 71 4.78 0.44 6.98
C ALA A 71 5.97 1.38 7.17
N LYS A 72 6.87 1.37 6.18
CA LYS A 72 8.02 2.25 6.10
C LYS A 72 7.69 3.41 5.19
N HIS A 73 8.02 4.63 5.63
CA HIS A 73 7.77 5.84 4.85
C HIS A 73 9.06 6.38 4.29
N VAL A 74 9.09 6.63 2.98
CA VAL A 74 10.24 7.21 2.30
C VAL A 74 9.81 8.42 1.48
N LYS A 75 10.74 9.34 1.26
CA LYS A 75 10.51 10.55 0.48
C LYS A 75 11.28 10.45 -0.83
N ILE A 76 10.78 11.14 -1.85
CA ILE A 76 11.56 11.31 -3.07
C ILE A 76 12.66 12.34 -2.77
N PHE A 77 13.90 11.89 -2.84
CA PHE A 77 15.05 12.75 -2.61
C PHE A 77 15.46 13.47 -3.89
N ASN A 78 15.53 12.73 -4.99
CA ASN A 78 15.90 13.28 -6.28
C ASN A 78 15.21 12.49 -7.39
N CYS A 79 14.75 13.20 -8.40
CA CYS A 79 14.10 12.61 -9.57
C CYS A 79 14.91 12.95 -10.81
N LEU A 80 15.67 11.99 -11.31
CA LEU A 80 16.50 12.15 -12.49
C LEU A 80 15.74 11.85 -13.78
#